data_13a11c24adff39df5e0cd6cc3c87b159
#
_entry.id   13a11c24adff39df5e0cd6cc3c87b159
#
_cell.length_a   1.000
_cell.length_b   1.000
_cell.length_c   1.000
_cell.angle_alpha   90.00
_cell.angle_beta   90.00
_cell.angle_gamma   90.00
#
_symmetry.space_group_name_H-M   'P 1'
#
loop_
_entity.id
_entity.type
_entity.pdbx_description
1 polymer ?
#
loop_
_entity_poly.entity_id
_entity_poly.type
_entity_poly.pdbx_seq_one_letter_code
_entity_poly.pdbx_strand_id
1 'polypeptide(L)'
;MYHCEVDDLYLIPTAEVPVTNIYRDVILDEKQLPIKNCAYTQCFRREAGSYGKDVRGLNRLHEFSKVELVRIDKPEHSKQSHQEMLNHLEGLLQKLELPYRILRLCGGDMSFTAALCFDFEVYSEAQQRWLEVSSVSNFDTYQANRLKCRYRSAEKKTELCHTLNGSALALPRIVAALLENNQTPEGIRIPKALVPYCGFEMID
;
A
#
# COMPACT_ATOMS: atom_id res chain seq x y z
N MET A 1 -12.82 -10.40 -8.07
CA MET A 1 -12.61 -9.20 -8.93
C MET A 1 -13.91 -8.91 -9.69
N TYR A 2 -14.07 -7.69 -10.17
CA TYR A 2 -15.12 -7.32 -11.13
C TYR A 2 -14.64 -7.67 -12.53
N HIS A 3 -15.51 -8.26 -13.35
CA HIS A 3 -15.23 -8.69 -14.71
C HIS A 3 -16.21 -8.03 -15.68
N CYS A 4 -15.70 -7.40 -16.72
CA CYS A 4 -16.45 -6.83 -17.84
C CYS A 4 -16.50 -7.91 -18.93
N GLU A 5 -17.60 -8.64 -19.01
CA GLU A 5 -17.73 -9.84 -19.86
C GLU A 5 -17.56 -9.55 -21.36
N VAL A 6 -18.07 -8.41 -21.84
CA VAL A 6 -18.04 -8.05 -23.25
C VAL A 6 -16.62 -7.83 -23.75
N ASP A 7 -15.78 -7.20 -22.93
CA ASP A 7 -14.41 -6.83 -23.29
C ASP A 7 -13.37 -7.82 -22.74
N ASP A 8 -13.80 -8.80 -21.95
CA ASP A 8 -12.94 -9.72 -21.18
C ASP A 8 -11.89 -9.01 -20.35
N LEU A 9 -12.27 -7.92 -19.68
CA LEU A 9 -11.42 -7.10 -18.84
C LEU A 9 -11.79 -7.23 -17.37
N TYR A 10 -10.78 -7.12 -16.52
CA TYR A 10 -10.94 -7.12 -15.07
C TYR A 10 -10.57 -5.76 -14.49
N LEU A 11 -11.44 -5.21 -13.63
CA LEU A 11 -11.11 -4.02 -12.87
C LEU A 11 -10.02 -4.35 -11.83
N ILE A 12 -9.03 -3.49 -11.73
CA ILE A 12 -7.87 -3.73 -10.86
C ILE A 12 -8.26 -3.68 -9.38
N PRO A 13 -7.84 -4.64 -8.54
CA PRO A 13 -8.04 -4.58 -7.09
C PRO A 13 -6.97 -3.77 -6.36
N THR A 14 -5.88 -3.43 -7.05
CA THR A 14 -4.72 -2.68 -6.58
C THR A 14 -3.87 -2.26 -7.77
N ALA A 15 -3.16 -1.15 -7.65
CA ALA A 15 -2.17 -0.73 -8.65
C ALA A 15 -0.89 -1.60 -8.65
N GLU A 16 -0.65 -2.40 -7.62
CA GLU A 16 0.49 -3.32 -7.55
C GLU A 16 0.61 -4.16 -8.82
N VAL A 17 -0.49 -4.78 -9.26
CA VAL A 17 -0.49 -5.70 -10.41
C VAL A 17 -0.09 -4.99 -11.70
N PRO A 18 -0.77 -3.92 -12.16
CA PRO A 18 -0.39 -3.26 -13.42
C PRO A 18 0.99 -2.60 -13.35
N VAL A 19 1.35 -1.97 -12.24
CA VAL A 19 2.65 -1.28 -12.10
C VAL A 19 3.81 -2.27 -12.10
N THR A 20 3.67 -3.40 -11.38
CA THR A 20 4.71 -4.43 -11.39
C THR A 20 4.83 -5.08 -12.77
N ASN A 21 3.72 -5.25 -13.50
CA ASN A 21 3.72 -5.84 -14.84
C ASN A 21 4.35 -4.95 -15.94
N ILE A 22 4.63 -3.66 -15.68
CA ILE A 22 5.46 -2.82 -16.58
C ILE A 22 6.83 -3.48 -16.82
N TYR A 23 7.32 -4.23 -15.83
CA TYR A 23 8.62 -4.90 -15.87
C TYR A 23 8.52 -6.39 -16.20
N ARG A 24 7.44 -6.81 -16.85
CA ARG A 24 7.23 -8.18 -17.29
C ARG A 24 8.16 -8.51 -18.46
N ASP A 25 8.90 -9.63 -18.33
CA ASP A 25 9.85 -10.17 -19.32
C ASP A 25 10.97 -9.17 -19.71
N VAL A 26 11.46 -8.41 -18.71
CA VAL A 26 12.51 -7.40 -18.88
C VAL A 26 13.80 -7.87 -18.21
N ILE A 27 14.93 -7.54 -18.83
CA ILE A 27 16.26 -7.61 -18.23
C ILE A 27 16.77 -6.17 -18.06
N LEU A 28 16.79 -5.71 -16.82
CA LEU A 28 17.24 -4.38 -16.44
C LEU A 28 18.77 -4.29 -16.44
N ASP A 29 19.32 -3.11 -16.65
CA ASP A 29 20.71 -2.82 -16.29
C ASP A 29 20.79 -2.62 -14.76
N GLU A 30 21.83 -3.16 -14.13
CA GLU A 30 22.07 -3.00 -12.69
C GLU A 30 22.04 -1.53 -12.25
N LYS A 31 22.50 -0.62 -13.08
CA LYS A 31 22.53 0.83 -12.82
C LYS A 31 21.14 1.47 -12.76
N GLN A 32 20.11 0.80 -13.25
CA GLN A 32 18.72 1.28 -13.20
C GLN A 32 18.07 0.98 -11.82
N LEU A 33 18.68 0.12 -11.03
CA LEU A 33 18.16 -0.26 -9.72
C LEU A 33 18.68 0.68 -8.60
N PRO A 34 17.86 1.00 -7.59
CA PRO A 34 16.48 0.56 -7.44
C PRO A 34 15.50 1.36 -8.32
N ILE A 35 14.49 0.68 -8.86
CA ILE A 35 13.34 1.32 -9.50
C ILE A 35 12.28 1.61 -8.43
N LYS A 36 11.75 2.83 -8.46
CA LYS A 36 10.72 3.30 -7.52
C LYS A 36 9.55 3.88 -8.30
N ASN A 37 8.39 3.25 -8.18
CA ASN A 37 7.15 3.72 -8.81
C ASN A 37 6.14 4.08 -7.74
N CYS A 38 5.28 5.04 -8.08
CA CYS A 38 4.13 5.43 -7.29
C CYS A 38 2.93 5.56 -8.23
N ALA A 39 1.79 4.99 -7.84
CA ALA A 39 0.56 5.09 -8.61
C ALA A 39 -0.62 5.43 -7.70
N TYR A 40 -1.42 6.41 -8.10
CA TYR A 40 -2.71 6.73 -7.51
C TYR A 40 -3.80 6.19 -8.43
N THR A 41 -4.61 5.25 -7.93
CA THR A 41 -5.67 4.60 -8.71
C THR A 41 -6.91 4.32 -7.89
N GLN A 42 -8.07 4.23 -8.57
CA GLN A 42 -9.22 3.51 -8.06
C GLN A 42 -8.90 2.00 -8.03
N CYS A 43 -9.30 1.36 -6.94
CA CYS A 43 -9.18 -0.07 -6.72
C CYS A 43 -10.57 -0.66 -6.54
N PHE A 44 -10.83 -1.81 -7.15
CA PHE A 44 -12.16 -2.42 -7.18
C PHE A 44 -12.13 -3.82 -6.55
N ARG A 45 -12.89 -4.01 -5.48
CA ARG A 45 -12.97 -5.28 -4.77
C ARG A 45 -14.42 -5.68 -4.56
N ARG A 46 -14.78 -6.93 -4.83
CA ARG A 46 -16.15 -7.45 -4.62
C ARG A 46 -16.51 -7.63 -3.15
N GLU A 47 -15.52 -7.64 -2.27
CA GLU A 47 -15.67 -7.85 -0.82
C GLU A 47 -16.53 -9.09 -0.45
N ALA A 48 -16.52 -10.12 -1.31
CA ALA A 48 -17.42 -11.26 -1.28
C ALA A 48 -17.26 -12.19 -0.05
N GLY A 49 -16.16 -12.06 0.69
CA GLY A 49 -15.89 -12.81 1.93
C GLY A 49 -16.15 -12.02 3.20
N SER A 50 -16.71 -10.80 3.10
CA SER A 50 -16.83 -9.89 4.23
C SER A 50 -18.29 -9.73 4.63
N TYR A 51 -18.63 -10.13 5.86
CA TYR A 51 -19.99 -10.07 6.41
C TYR A 51 -19.99 -9.35 7.76
N GLY A 52 -21.12 -8.72 8.11
CA GLY A 52 -21.39 -8.16 9.41
C GLY A 52 -21.33 -6.63 9.48
N LYS A 53 -21.53 -6.09 10.70
CA LYS A 53 -21.57 -4.64 10.95
C LYS A 53 -20.21 -3.94 10.74
N ASP A 54 -19.11 -4.69 10.81
CA ASP A 54 -17.74 -4.17 10.70
C ASP A 54 -17.32 -3.85 9.25
N VAL A 55 -18.21 -4.12 8.27
CA VAL A 55 -17.98 -3.88 6.84
C VAL A 55 -18.79 -2.71 6.29
N ARG A 56 -19.21 -1.78 7.14
CA ARG A 56 -20.02 -0.62 6.77
C ARG A 56 -19.20 0.67 6.74
N GLY A 57 -19.70 1.68 6.04
CA GLY A 57 -19.11 3.02 5.96
C GLY A 57 -17.83 3.05 5.12
N LEU A 58 -16.97 4.04 5.37
CA LEU A 58 -15.72 4.27 4.62
C LEU A 58 -14.65 3.18 4.84
N ASN A 59 -14.81 2.33 5.84
CA ASN A 59 -13.78 1.35 6.20
C ASN A 59 -13.70 0.17 5.22
N ARG A 60 -14.77 -0.07 4.43
CA ARG A 60 -14.80 -1.14 3.45
C ARG A 60 -15.74 -0.82 2.28
N LEU A 61 -15.14 -0.54 1.13
CA LEU A 61 -15.83 -0.09 -0.07
C LEU A 61 -15.54 -1.04 -1.24
N HIS A 62 -16.48 -1.12 -2.18
CA HIS A 62 -16.30 -1.84 -3.44
C HIS A 62 -15.37 -1.12 -4.41
N GLU A 63 -15.34 0.20 -4.33
CA GLU A 63 -14.43 1.10 -5.03
C GLU A 63 -13.77 2.03 -4.02
N PHE A 64 -12.46 2.18 -4.09
CA PHE A 64 -11.71 3.09 -3.23
C PHE A 64 -10.41 3.54 -3.88
N SER A 65 -10.01 4.77 -3.56
CA SER A 65 -8.73 5.32 -4.00
C SER A 65 -7.58 4.85 -3.11
N LYS A 66 -6.48 4.48 -3.75
CA LYS A 66 -5.25 4.04 -3.08
C LYS A 66 -4.02 4.59 -3.79
N VAL A 67 -3.06 5.05 -3.04
CA VAL A 67 -1.70 5.29 -3.51
C VAL A 67 -0.89 4.02 -3.26
N GLU A 68 -0.23 3.52 -4.29
CA GLU A 68 0.58 2.31 -4.22
C GLU A 68 2.02 2.61 -4.59
N LEU A 69 2.95 2.14 -3.77
CA LEU A 69 4.38 2.16 -4.04
C LEU A 69 4.80 0.78 -4.52
N VAL A 70 5.55 0.73 -5.62
CA VAL A 70 6.18 -0.49 -6.11
C VAL A 70 7.66 -0.24 -6.28
N ARG A 71 8.48 -1.14 -5.74
CA ARG A 71 9.92 -1.05 -5.83
C ARG A 71 10.51 -2.34 -6.39
N ILE A 72 11.49 -2.21 -7.26
CA ILE A 72 12.27 -3.32 -7.80
C ILE A 72 13.73 -3.05 -7.45
N ASP A 73 14.38 -4.02 -6.84
CA ASP A 73 15.74 -3.86 -6.34
C ASP A 73 16.55 -5.15 -6.47
N LYS A 74 17.83 -5.04 -6.19
CA LYS A 74 18.71 -6.20 -6.07
C LYS A 74 18.45 -6.97 -4.77
N PRO A 75 18.69 -8.29 -4.77
CA PRO A 75 18.50 -9.12 -3.58
C PRO A 75 19.21 -8.58 -2.32
N GLU A 76 20.46 -8.14 -2.47
CA GLU A 76 21.28 -7.64 -1.36
C GLU A 76 20.77 -6.33 -0.76
N HIS A 77 20.01 -5.51 -1.53
CA HIS A 77 19.48 -4.22 -1.11
C HIS A 77 18.02 -4.29 -0.64
N SER A 78 17.30 -5.36 -0.95
CA SER A 78 15.84 -5.41 -0.75
C SER A 78 15.39 -5.23 0.70
N LYS A 79 16.18 -5.69 1.68
CA LYS A 79 15.88 -5.48 3.11
C LYS A 79 15.99 -4.01 3.51
N GLN A 80 17.02 -3.30 3.02
CA GLN A 80 17.17 -1.87 3.23
C GLN A 80 16.04 -1.11 2.54
N SER A 81 15.72 -1.47 1.30
CA SER A 81 14.61 -0.91 0.54
C SER A 81 13.27 -1.06 1.25
N HIS A 82 13.04 -2.21 1.87
CA HIS A 82 11.85 -2.45 2.68
C HIS A 82 11.79 -1.52 3.89
N GLN A 83 12.90 -1.39 4.62
CA GLN A 83 12.97 -0.48 5.77
C GLN A 83 12.76 1.00 5.37
N GLU A 84 13.31 1.43 4.23
CA GLU A 84 13.07 2.77 3.70
C GLU A 84 11.59 3.02 3.40
N MET A 85 10.88 2.02 2.85
CA MET A 85 9.43 2.11 2.62
C MET A 85 8.66 2.21 3.93
N LEU A 86 9.01 1.39 4.94
CA LEU A 86 8.39 1.46 6.27
C LEU A 86 8.58 2.85 6.90
N ASN A 87 9.81 3.37 6.92
CA ASN A 87 10.11 4.70 7.47
C ASN A 87 9.34 5.81 6.74
N HIS A 88 9.19 5.69 5.42
CA HIS A 88 8.44 6.67 4.62
C HIS A 88 6.95 6.70 5.03
N LEU A 89 6.33 5.53 5.15
CA LEU A 89 4.92 5.41 5.53
C LEU A 89 4.67 5.82 6.98
N GLU A 90 5.57 5.45 7.88
CA GLU A 90 5.51 5.92 9.26
C GLU A 90 5.54 7.45 9.34
N GLY A 91 6.45 8.08 8.58
CA GLY A 91 6.52 9.54 8.48
C GLY A 91 5.25 10.19 7.92
N LEU A 92 4.49 9.52 7.05
CA LEU A 92 3.18 10.01 6.59
C LEU A 92 2.16 10.00 7.73
N LEU A 93 2.04 8.89 8.48
CA LEU A 93 1.10 8.78 9.58
C LEU A 93 1.42 9.77 10.71
N GLN A 94 2.70 9.99 11.02
CA GLN A 94 3.15 11.01 11.96
C GLN A 94 2.74 12.42 11.55
N LYS A 95 2.93 12.77 10.25
CA LYS A 95 2.48 14.07 9.71
C LYS A 95 0.97 14.24 9.74
N LEU A 96 0.22 13.15 9.61
CA LEU A 96 -1.24 13.14 9.73
C LEU A 96 -1.71 13.16 11.18
N GLU A 97 -0.80 13.13 12.15
CA GLU A 97 -1.07 13.17 13.59
C GLU A 97 -2.04 12.05 14.06
N LEU A 98 -2.03 10.91 13.34
CA LEU A 98 -2.90 9.77 13.66
C LEU A 98 -2.25 8.82 14.66
N PRO A 99 -3.01 8.25 15.62
CA PRO A 99 -2.55 7.14 16.44
C PRO A 99 -2.37 5.91 15.55
N TYR A 100 -1.17 5.36 15.50
CA TYR A 100 -0.84 4.20 14.67
C TYR A 100 -0.04 3.15 15.44
N ARG A 101 -0.04 1.94 14.92
CA ARG A 101 0.89 0.87 15.29
C ARG A 101 1.37 0.12 14.06
N ILE A 102 2.52 -0.55 14.20
CA ILE A 102 3.12 -1.35 13.13
C ILE A 102 3.14 -2.80 13.59
N LEU A 103 2.58 -3.68 12.77
CA LEU A 103 2.52 -5.12 13.03
C LEU A 103 3.43 -5.85 12.05
N ARG A 104 4.37 -6.64 12.56
CA ARG A 104 5.02 -7.66 11.73
C ARG A 104 4.10 -8.86 11.63
N LEU A 105 3.67 -9.19 10.43
CA LEU A 105 2.76 -10.30 10.22
C LEU A 105 3.44 -11.65 10.47
N CYS A 106 2.71 -12.55 11.12
CA CYS A 106 3.10 -13.95 11.24
C CYS A 106 2.76 -14.74 9.97
N GLY A 107 3.33 -15.93 9.82
CA GLY A 107 3.14 -16.76 8.63
C GLY A 107 1.68 -17.17 8.37
N GLY A 108 0.80 -17.13 9.39
CA GLY A 108 -0.61 -17.44 9.23
C GLY A 108 -1.45 -16.32 8.63
N ASP A 109 -1.01 -15.05 8.79
CA ASP A 109 -1.71 -13.87 8.28
C ASP A 109 -1.05 -13.29 7.02
N MET A 110 0.23 -13.59 6.83
CA MET A 110 0.99 -13.11 5.68
C MET A 110 0.54 -13.80 4.40
N SER A 111 0.41 -13.04 3.30
CA SER A 111 0.19 -13.62 1.97
C SER A 111 1.27 -14.66 1.64
N PHE A 112 0.87 -15.79 1.05
CA PHE A 112 1.80 -16.85 0.62
C PHE A 112 2.87 -16.38 -0.38
N THR A 113 2.68 -15.21 -0.99
CA THR A 113 3.62 -14.62 -1.94
C THR A 113 4.72 -13.81 -1.27
N ALA A 114 4.49 -13.31 -0.05
CA ALA A 114 5.41 -12.42 0.65
C ALA A 114 6.41 -13.22 1.51
N ALA A 115 7.66 -12.77 1.53
CA ALA A 115 8.71 -13.28 2.42
C ALA A 115 8.74 -12.53 3.75
N LEU A 116 8.35 -11.25 3.74
CA LEU A 116 8.27 -10.39 4.91
C LEU A 116 7.18 -9.33 4.68
N CYS A 117 6.34 -9.12 5.68
CA CYS A 117 5.24 -8.16 5.60
C CYS A 117 5.05 -7.42 6.92
N PHE A 118 4.81 -6.11 6.83
CA PHE A 118 4.41 -5.26 7.95
C PHE A 118 3.15 -4.50 7.58
N ASP A 119 2.18 -4.50 8.50
CA ASP A 119 0.96 -3.71 8.38
C ASP A 119 1.02 -2.48 9.28
N PHE A 120 0.55 -1.37 8.75
CA PHE A 120 0.28 -0.17 9.53
C PHE A 120 -1.22 -0.11 9.83
N GLU A 121 -1.53 0.05 11.09
CA GLU A 121 -2.90 0.21 11.55
C GLU A 121 -3.07 1.55 12.24
N VAL A 122 -4.22 2.17 12.04
CA VAL A 122 -4.67 3.37 12.78
C VAL A 122 -5.83 3.01 13.66
N TYR A 123 -5.95 3.72 14.78
CA TYR A 123 -7.06 3.49 15.71
C TYR A 123 -8.34 4.17 15.21
N SER A 124 -9.43 3.41 15.13
CA SER A 124 -10.77 3.93 14.86
C SER A 124 -11.49 4.21 16.17
N GLU A 125 -11.74 5.47 16.48
CA GLU A 125 -12.49 5.87 17.66
C GLU A 125 -13.95 5.39 17.60
N ALA A 126 -14.56 5.43 16.41
CA ALA A 126 -15.94 4.97 16.22
C ALA A 126 -16.13 3.47 16.42
N GLN A 127 -15.12 2.65 16.07
CA GLN A 127 -15.18 1.19 16.19
C GLN A 127 -14.42 0.65 17.40
N GLN A 128 -13.68 1.49 18.12
CA GLN A 128 -12.84 1.15 19.28
C GLN A 128 -11.87 -0.01 18.94
N ARG A 129 -11.23 0.06 17.77
CA ARG A 129 -10.28 -0.95 17.30
C ARG A 129 -9.28 -0.41 16.30
N TRP A 130 -8.22 -1.18 16.09
CA TRP A 130 -7.20 -0.91 15.08
C TRP A 130 -7.66 -1.36 13.71
N LEU A 131 -7.41 -0.53 12.68
CA LEU A 131 -7.75 -0.80 11.29
C LEU A 131 -6.52 -0.65 10.41
N GLU A 132 -6.23 -1.66 9.61
CA GLU A 132 -5.14 -1.64 8.63
C GLU A 132 -5.37 -0.51 7.59
N VAL A 133 -4.36 0.33 7.39
CA VAL A 133 -4.35 1.40 6.38
C VAL A 133 -3.27 1.22 5.32
N SER A 134 -2.29 0.37 5.61
CA SER A 134 -1.20 0.03 4.69
C SER A 134 -0.65 -1.34 5.03
N SER A 135 -0.22 -2.04 4.01
CA SER A 135 0.57 -3.28 4.12
C SER A 135 1.81 -3.13 3.26
N VAL A 136 2.99 -3.40 3.80
CA VAL A 136 4.28 -3.26 3.12
C VAL A 136 4.98 -4.60 3.06
N SER A 137 5.15 -5.11 1.85
CA SER A 137 5.64 -6.45 1.61
C SER A 137 6.96 -6.47 0.81
N ASN A 138 7.84 -7.37 1.18
CA ASN A 138 8.96 -7.83 0.37
C ASN A 138 8.66 -9.25 -0.10
N PHE A 139 8.70 -9.49 -1.41
CA PHE A 139 8.37 -10.77 -2.04
C PHE A 139 9.61 -11.57 -2.44
N ASP A 140 10.80 -11.07 -2.14
CA ASP A 140 12.05 -11.62 -2.64
C ASP A 140 11.95 -11.86 -4.16
N THR A 141 12.27 -13.07 -4.63
CA THR A 141 12.21 -13.42 -6.06
C THR A 141 10.83 -13.94 -6.51
N TYR A 142 9.85 -14.09 -5.61
CA TYR A 142 8.59 -14.76 -5.94
C TYR A 142 7.85 -14.12 -7.11
N GLN A 143 7.64 -12.82 -7.07
CA GLN A 143 6.97 -12.09 -8.16
C GLN A 143 7.91 -11.94 -9.37
N ALA A 144 9.18 -11.59 -9.16
CA ALA A 144 10.16 -11.41 -10.22
C ALA A 144 10.35 -12.67 -11.08
N ASN A 145 10.32 -13.85 -10.47
CA ASN A 145 10.40 -15.13 -11.19
C ASN A 145 9.19 -15.32 -12.13
N ARG A 146 7.97 -15.03 -11.69
CA ARG A 146 6.74 -15.13 -12.50
C ARG A 146 6.67 -14.07 -13.59
N LEU A 147 7.14 -12.87 -13.29
CA LEU A 147 7.26 -11.76 -14.24
C LEU A 147 8.41 -11.96 -15.24
N LYS A 148 9.37 -12.84 -14.94
CA LYS A 148 10.67 -12.93 -15.62
C LYS A 148 11.43 -11.58 -15.55
N CYS A 149 11.27 -10.84 -14.45
CA CYS A 149 11.98 -9.60 -14.19
C CYS A 149 13.36 -9.89 -13.61
N ARG A 150 14.38 -9.55 -14.36
CA ARG A 150 15.79 -9.87 -14.08
C ARG A 150 16.65 -8.62 -14.25
N TYR A 151 17.84 -8.64 -13.71
CA TYR A 151 18.85 -7.63 -13.99
C TYR A 151 20.16 -8.28 -14.43
N ARG A 152 20.95 -7.53 -15.14
CA ARG A 152 22.31 -7.93 -15.56
C ARG A 152 23.32 -7.26 -14.64
N SER A 153 24.02 -8.09 -13.85
CA SER A 153 25.06 -7.63 -12.94
C SER A 153 26.30 -7.14 -13.68
N ALA A 154 27.18 -6.40 -12.98
CA ALA A 154 28.47 -5.95 -13.50
C ALA A 154 29.32 -7.11 -14.06
N GLU A 155 29.19 -8.30 -13.48
CA GLU A 155 29.83 -9.54 -13.94
C GLU A 155 29.18 -10.18 -15.17
N LYS A 156 28.19 -9.50 -15.79
CA LYS A 156 27.39 -9.97 -16.91
C LYS A 156 26.51 -11.21 -16.62
N LYS A 157 26.29 -11.55 -15.34
CA LYS A 157 25.34 -12.57 -14.93
C LYS A 157 23.93 -12.01 -14.95
N THR A 158 22.95 -12.84 -15.29
CA THR A 158 21.54 -12.48 -15.25
C THR A 158 20.92 -13.09 -14.00
N GLU A 159 20.38 -12.24 -13.12
CA GLU A 159 19.82 -12.62 -11.83
C GLU A 159 18.38 -12.11 -11.68
N LEU A 160 17.58 -12.76 -10.83
CA LEU A 160 16.22 -12.29 -10.53
C LEU A 160 16.29 -11.05 -9.63
N CYS A 161 15.44 -10.08 -9.92
CA CYS A 161 15.21 -8.95 -9.02
C CYS A 161 14.43 -9.40 -7.78
N HIS A 162 14.46 -8.59 -6.73
CA HIS A 162 13.46 -8.60 -5.66
C HIS A 162 12.41 -7.54 -5.95
N THR A 163 11.15 -7.82 -5.59
CA THR A 163 10.04 -6.87 -5.70
C THR A 163 9.48 -6.56 -4.33
N LEU A 164 9.09 -5.32 -4.14
CA LEU A 164 8.46 -4.83 -2.92
C LEU A 164 7.28 -3.95 -3.30
N ASN A 165 6.26 -3.94 -2.46
CA ASN A 165 5.19 -2.95 -2.57
C ASN A 165 4.70 -2.47 -1.21
N GLY A 166 3.91 -1.41 -1.24
CA GLY A 166 3.22 -0.92 -0.05
C GLY A 166 2.21 0.15 -0.40
N SER A 167 1.08 0.14 0.31
CA SER A 167 0.06 1.18 0.16
C SER A 167 0.46 2.45 0.89
N ALA A 168 0.47 3.59 0.21
CA ALA A 168 0.83 4.89 0.78
C ALA A 168 -0.28 5.95 0.65
N LEU A 169 -1.51 5.69 1.02
CA LEU A 169 -2.24 4.84 1.92
C LEU A 169 -3.58 4.41 1.28
N ALA A 170 -4.40 3.62 2.00
CA ALA A 170 -5.81 3.37 1.63
C ALA A 170 -6.66 4.56 2.08
N LEU A 171 -6.98 5.49 1.13
CA LEU A 171 -7.49 6.83 1.46
C LEU A 171 -8.81 6.84 2.25
N PRO A 172 -9.83 6.00 1.97
CA PRO A 172 -11.08 6.08 2.72
C PRO A 172 -10.91 5.82 4.22
N ARG A 173 -10.06 4.84 4.60
CA ARG A 173 -9.78 4.56 6.01
C ARG A 173 -9.01 5.69 6.69
N ILE A 174 -8.09 6.33 5.96
CA ILE A 174 -7.37 7.50 6.46
C ILE A 174 -8.33 8.67 6.67
N VAL A 175 -9.24 8.93 5.72
CA VAL A 175 -10.26 9.98 5.87
C VAL A 175 -11.15 9.69 7.07
N ALA A 176 -11.64 8.46 7.23
CA ALA A 176 -12.44 8.07 8.40
C ALA A 176 -11.65 8.29 9.71
N ALA A 177 -10.40 7.81 9.77
CA ALA A 177 -9.57 7.98 10.95
C ALA A 177 -9.29 9.46 11.28
N LEU A 178 -9.06 10.30 10.27
CA LEU A 178 -8.88 11.74 10.44
C LEU A 178 -10.15 12.40 11.02
N LEU A 179 -11.31 12.07 10.47
CA LEU A 179 -12.59 12.61 10.95
C LEU A 179 -12.93 12.13 12.35
N GLU A 180 -12.62 10.87 12.69
CA GLU A 180 -12.90 10.27 13.99
C GLU A 180 -11.98 10.81 15.09
N ASN A 181 -10.65 10.86 14.84
CA ASN A 181 -9.65 11.18 15.85
C ASN A 181 -9.44 12.67 16.11
N ASN A 182 -9.96 13.55 15.25
CA ASN A 182 -9.76 14.99 15.36
C ASN A 182 -11.02 15.77 15.78
N GLN A 183 -12.05 15.09 16.26
CA GLN A 183 -13.28 15.73 16.77
C GLN A 183 -12.99 16.54 18.02
N THR A 184 -13.52 17.75 18.08
CA THR A 184 -13.52 18.65 19.24
C THR A 184 -14.93 19.21 19.46
N PRO A 185 -15.22 19.86 20.60
CA PRO A 185 -16.52 20.53 20.79
C PRO A 185 -16.84 21.61 19.76
N GLU A 186 -15.81 22.20 19.13
CA GLU A 186 -15.93 23.30 18.16
C GLU A 186 -16.01 22.80 16.72
N GLY A 187 -15.69 21.50 16.44
CA GLY A 187 -15.67 20.95 15.09
C GLY A 187 -14.55 19.92 14.92
N ILE A 188 -14.23 19.57 13.69
CA ILE A 188 -13.19 18.59 13.37
C ILE A 188 -11.92 19.31 12.94
N ARG A 189 -10.86 19.19 13.74
CA ARG A 189 -9.56 19.80 13.46
C ARG A 189 -8.87 19.15 12.28
N ILE A 190 -8.28 19.96 11.41
CA ILE A 190 -7.45 19.47 10.30
C ILE A 190 -6.00 19.36 10.76
N PRO A 191 -5.31 18.20 10.56
CA PRO A 191 -3.89 18.08 10.82
C PRO A 191 -3.07 19.14 10.09
N LYS A 192 -2.05 19.69 10.76
CA LYS A 192 -1.24 20.79 10.22
C LYS A 192 -0.70 20.53 8.81
N ALA A 193 -0.32 19.29 8.53
CA ALA A 193 0.20 18.91 7.21
C ALA A 193 -0.83 19.02 6.08
N LEU A 194 -2.13 18.98 6.40
CA LEU A 194 -3.21 19.06 5.42
C LEU A 194 -3.78 20.47 5.25
N VAL A 195 -3.59 21.37 6.21
CA VAL A 195 -4.09 22.75 6.16
C VAL A 195 -3.74 23.49 4.85
N PRO A 196 -2.49 23.40 4.32
CA PRO A 196 -2.14 24.04 3.06
C PRO A 196 -2.91 23.51 1.84
N TYR A 197 -3.42 22.29 1.92
CA TYR A 197 -4.18 21.66 0.83
C TYR A 197 -5.69 21.88 0.98
N CYS A 198 -6.19 21.91 2.19
CA CYS A 198 -7.62 22.13 2.48
C CYS A 198 -7.99 23.61 2.41
N GLY A 199 -7.06 24.50 2.79
CA GLY A 199 -7.33 25.95 2.87
C GLY A 199 -8.08 26.36 4.14
N PHE A 200 -8.29 25.45 5.09
CA PHE A 200 -8.94 25.70 6.39
C PHE A 200 -8.33 24.80 7.46
N GLU A 201 -8.51 25.17 8.73
CA GLU A 201 -7.97 24.46 9.89
C GLU A 201 -9.01 23.60 10.61
N MET A 202 -10.30 23.83 10.36
CA MET A 202 -11.40 23.15 11.03
C MET A 202 -12.60 22.98 10.09
N ILE A 203 -13.33 21.91 10.27
CA ILE A 203 -14.66 21.65 9.69
C ILE A 203 -15.67 21.88 10.80
N ASP A 204 -16.60 22.84 10.59
CA ASP A 204 -17.67 23.22 11.52
C ASP A 204 -18.81 22.19 11.52
#